data_69ba77ac60cca6bdcfa165af47889b36
#
_entry.id   69ba77ac60cca6bdcfa165af47889b36
#
_cell.length_a   1.000
_cell.length_b   1.000
_cell.length_c   1.000
_cell.angle_alpha   90.00
_cell.angle_beta   90.00
_cell.angle_gamma   90.00
#
_symmetry.space_group_name_H-M   'P 1'
#
loop_
_entity.id
_entity.type
_entity.pdbx_description
1 polymer ?
#
loop_
_entity_poly.entity_id
_entity_poly.type
_entity_poly.pdbx_seq_one_letter_code
_entity_poly.pdbx_strand_id
1 'polypeptide(L)'
;MMQSESEFRKGYNKLTEKQRAELRFWAEELSHYVEWYQGRRRTLYKTPCPEENGQNGVPQLHVSAILTWAKLHQCPKYLHDLQLTKDAFRGLKVLDVGSGPIPSATCFEGADIYALDPLAEFYESIGYSRTPFPDVHFCEAKAEKMPFSSHFFDVVLSVNAIDHVDDFEQTAAEISRVLKPGGKLAMHVHYHPATECEPLELNDSRVRTAFSSVKGFAPCRRSQCSFTNDVLPPEEFVLWRNF
;
A
#
# COMPACT_ATOMS: atom_id res chain seq x y z
N MET A 1 -11.02 20.41 -3.29
CA MET A 1 -12.41 20.90 -3.01
C MET A 1 -13.01 19.90 -2.03
N MET A 2 -13.31 20.30 -0.78
CA MET A 2 -13.93 19.37 0.19
C MET A 2 -15.28 18.92 -0.36
N GLN A 3 -15.51 17.61 -0.49
CA GLN A 3 -16.82 17.05 -0.79
C GLN A 3 -17.83 17.51 0.27
N SER A 4 -19.07 17.77 -0.14
CA SER A 4 -20.12 18.12 0.83
C SER A 4 -20.39 16.91 1.74
N GLU A 5 -20.76 17.15 3.00
CA GLU A 5 -21.09 16.08 3.97
C GLU A 5 -22.13 15.09 3.42
N SER A 6 -23.06 15.59 2.59
CA SER A 6 -24.09 14.75 1.93
C SER A 6 -23.50 13.83 0.85
N GLU A 7 -22.49 14.29 0.10
CA GLU A 7 -21.80 13.48 -0.93
C GLU A 7 -20.91 12.43 -0.28
N PHE A 8 -20.19 12.80 0.78
CA PHE A 8 -19.42 11.84 1.57
C PHE A 8 -20.33 10.72 2.12
N ARG A 9 -21.43 11.06 2.79
CA ARG A 9 -22.38 10.06 3.33
C ARG A 9 -22.94 9.14 2.25
N LYS A 10 -23.24 9.67 1.06
CA LYS A 10 -23.72 8.84 -0.07
C LYS A 10 -22.65 7.89 -0.58
N GLY A 11 -21.40 8.34 -0.67
CA GLY A 11 -20.26 7.52 -1.04
C GLY A 11 -19.99 6.43 0.01
N TYR A 12 -19.87 6.81 1.28
CA TYR A 12 -19.63 5.92 2.41
C TYR A 12 -20.67 4.79 2.51
N ASN A 13 -21.95 5.08 2.27
CA ASN A 13 -23.01 4.07 2.30
C ASN A 13 -22.91 3.02 1.16
N LYS A 14 -22.14 3.30 0.11
CA LYS A 14 -21.88 2.34 -0.99
C LYS A 14 -20.69 1.43 -0.72
N LEU A 15 -19.86 1.74 0.27
CA LEU A 15 -18.73 0.92 0.65
C LEU A 15 -19.20 -0.42 1.22
N THR A 16 -18.44 -1.47 0.92
CA THR A 16 -18.61 -2.79 1.54
C THR A 16 -18.25 -2.73 3.02
N GLU A 17 -18.63 -3.74 3.81
CA GLU A 17 -18.23 -3.81 5.23
C GLU A 17 -16.71 -3.89 5.37
N LYS A 18 -16.05 -4.68 4.52
CA LYS A 18 -14.59 -4.76 4.42
C LYS A 18 -13.95 -3.38 4.22
N GLN A 19 -14.43 -2.61 3.26
CA GLN A 19 -13.91 -1.26 2.98
C GLN A 19 -14.14 -0.29 4.16
N ARG A 20 -15.29 -0.39 4.82
CA ARG A 20 -15.56 0.40 6.05
C ARG A 20 -14.65 -0.01 7.21
N ALA A 21 -14.38 -1.31 7.37
CA ALA A 21 -13.43 -1.80 8.37
C ALA A 21 -12.02 -1.27 8.12
N GLU A 22 -11.58 -1.27 6.87
CA GLU A 22 -10.28 -0.72 6.46
C GLU A 22 -10.18 0.79 6.72
N LEU A 23 -11.21 1.57 6.42
CA LEU A 23 -11.21 3.00 6.78
C LEU A 23 -11.15 3.24 8.29
N ARG A 24 -11.84 2.42 9.11
CA ARG A 24 -11.73 2.50 10.58
C ARG A 24 -10.31 2.22 11.05
N PHE A 25 -9.69 1.16 10.51
CA PHE A 25 -8.29 0.82 10.80
C PHE A 25 -7.36 2.00 10.50
N TRP A 26 -7.46 2.59 9.31
CA TRP A 26 -6.60 3.73 8.94
C TRP A 26 -6.87 4.99 9.78
N ALA A 27 -8.10 5.23 10.20
CA ALA A 27 -8.42 6.34 11.12
C ALA A 27 -7.77 6.14 12.50
N GLU A 28 -7.75 4.90 13.02
CA GLU A 28 -7.06 4.54 14.25
C GLU A 28 -5.53 4.68 14.08
N GLU A 29 -4.98 4.19 12.98
CA GLU A 29 -3.55 4.32 12.68
C GLU A 29 -3.10 5.78 12.63
N LEU A 30 -3.88 6.68 12.02
CA LEU A 30 -3.56 8.10 12.02
C LEU A 30 -3.48 8.67 13.44
N SER A 31 -4.38 8.25 14.32
CA SER A 31 -4.32 8.63 15.74
C SER A 31 -3.03 8.15 16.41
N HIS A 32 -2.60 6.92 16.09
CA HIS A 32 -1.34 6.36 16.56
C HIS A 32 -0.12 7.13 16.03
N TYR A 33 -0.14 7.55 14.75
CA TYR A 33 0.95 8.37 14.17
C TYR A 33 1.05 9.73 14.85
N VAL A 34 -0.08 10.35 15.15
CA VAL A 34 -0.13 11.64 15.86
C VAL A 34 0.39 11.51 17.29
N GLU A 35 -0.04 10.49 18.03
CA GLU A 35 0.46 10.22 19.38
C GLU A 35 1.98 9.96 19.41
N TRP A 36 2.45 9.16 18.46
CA TRP A 36 3.87 8.86 18.29
C TRP A 36 4.66 10.12 17.92
N TYR A 37 4.18 10.89 16.95
CA TYR A 37 4.82 12.14 16.54
C TYR A 37 4.92 13.15 17.68
N GLN A 38 3.92 13.22 18.56
CA GLN A 38 3.91 14.09 19.74
C GLN A 38 4.70 13.52 20.94
N GLY A 39 5.31 12.36 20.82
CA GLY A 39 6.05 11.71 21.91
C GLY A 39 5.17 11.10 23.01
N ARG A 40 3.84 11.10 22.85
CA ARG A 40 2.91 10.43 23.79
C ARG A 40 3.02 8.91 23.69
N ARG A 41 3.39 8.40 22.52
CA ARG A 41 3.75 7.01 22.28
C ARG A 41 5.24 6.93 21.92
N ARG A 42 6.05 6.34 22.79
CA ARG A 42 7.52 6.28 22.67
C ARG A 42 8.00 5.50 21.45
N THR A 43 7.27 4.45 21.08
CA THR A 43 7.55 3.62 19.91
C THR A 43 6.26 3.24 19.20
N LEU A 44 6.30 3.14 17.87
CA LEU A 44 5.24 2.61 17.06
C LEU A 44 5.87 1.65 16.04
N TYR A 45 5.42 0.39 15.99
CA TYR A 45 6.00 -0.68 15.17
C TYR A 45 7.54 -0.74 15.26
N LYS A 46 8.08 -0.67 16.50
CA LYS A 46 9.53 -0.64 16.82
C LYS A 46 10.27 0.63 16.34
N THR A 47 9.58 1.60 15.73
CA THR A 47 10.17 2.88 15.35
C THR A 47 10.07 3.85 16.51
N PRO A 48 11.19 4.40 17.03
CA PRO A 48 11.20 5.40 18.09
C PRO A 48 10.46 6.69 17.67
N CYS A 49 9.84 7.38 18.61
CA CYS A 49 9.26 8.69 18.34
C CYS A 49 10.37 9.70 17.95
N PRO A 50 10.06 10.68 17.08
CA PRO A 50 11.02 11.70 16.68
C PRO A 50 11.43 12.57 17.88
N GLU A 51 12.68 13.06 17.87
CA GLU A 51 13.21 13.90 18.94
C GLU A 51 12.60 15.32 18.94
N GLU A 52 12.24 15.83 17.77
CA GLU A 52 11.60 17.15 17.60
C GLU A 52 10.08 16.98 17.40
N ASN A 53 9.32 17.37 18.41
CA ASN A 53 7.86 17.30 18.42
C ASN A 53 7.25 18.67 18.09
N GLY A 54 6.69 18.82 16.88
CA GLY A 54 6.02 20.07 16.48
C GLY A 54 4.68 20.29 17.22
N GLN A 55 4.49 21.48 17.76
CA GLN A 55 3.18 21.96 18.25
C GLN A 55 2.45 22.70 17.14
N ASN A 56 1.92 21.97 16.15
CA ASN A 56 1.21 22.58 15.04
C ASN A 56 -0.32 22.45 15.21
N GLY A 57 -1.09 23.34 14.60
CA GLY A 57 -2.57 23.20 14.54
C GLY A 57 -3.00 21.86 13.91
N VAL A 58 -4.21 21.36 14.23
CA VAL A 58 -4.63 19.99 13.94
C VAL A 58 -4.41 19.51 12.50
N PRO A 59 -4.78 20.25 11.42
CA PRO A 59 -4.52 19.79 10.06
C PRO A 59 -3.02 19.68 9.73
N GLN A 60 -2.21 20.60 10.24
CA GLN A 60 -0.76 20.63 10.05
C GLN A 60 -0.08 19.56 10.89
N LEU A 61 -0.64 19.22 12.04
CA LEU A 61 -0.17 18.14 12.89
C LEU A 61 -0.31 16.78 12.20
N HIS A 62 -1.46 16.49 11.56
CA HIS A 62 -1.67 15.26 10.79
C HIS A 62 -0.64 15.17 9.64
N VAL A 63 -0.49 16.23 8.86
CA VAL A 63 0.49 16.28 7.76
C VAL A 63 1.90 16.00 8.26
N SER A 64 2.32 16.66 9.35
CA SER A 64 3.65 16.46 9.91
C SER A 64 3.86 15.04 10.43
N ALA A 65 2.86 14.48 11.12
CA ALA A 65 2.92 13.09 11.60
C ALA A 65 3.01 12.09 10.45
N ILE A 66 2.19 12.25 9.40
CA ILE A 66 2.19 11.40 8.19
C ILE A 66 3.56 11.47 7.49
N LEU A 67 4.09 12.67 7.22
CA LEU A 67 5.39 12.82 6.55
C LEU A 67 6.53 12.23 7.37
N THR A 68 6.51 12.46 8.69
CA THR A 68 7.56 11.91 9.58
C THR A 68 7.47 10.40 9.63
N TRP A 69 6.25 9.84 9.72
CA TRP A 69 6.02 8.40 9.68
C TRP A 69 6.45 7.79 8.34
N ALA A 70 6.06 8.41 7.21
CA ALA A 70 6.49 7.99 5.88
C ALA A 70 8.02 7.91 5.78
N LYS A 71 8.73 8.94 6.27
CA LYS A 71 10.18 9.02 6.22
C LYS A 71 10.89 8.01 7.14
N LEU A 72 10.43 7.87 8.39
CA LEU A 72 11.15 7.10 9.41
C LEU A 72 10.75 5.62 9.46
N HIS A 73 9.55 5.27 8.96
CA HIS A 73 9.05 3.91 8.98
C HIS A 73 8.68 3.37 7.60
N GLN A 74 7.72 4.00 6.89
CA GLN A 74 7.16 3.43 5.67
C GLN A 74 8.19 3.29 4.54
N CYS A 75 8.95 4.34 4.24
CA CYS A 75 9.95 4.27 3.18
C CYS A 75 11.07 3.26 3.47
N PRO A 76 11.71 3.25 4.66
CA PRO A 76 12.69 2.22 5.00
C PRO A 76 12.12 0.80 4.93
N LYS A 77 10.90 0.59 5.46
CA LYS A 77 10.22 -0.71 5.42
C LYS A 77 9.96 -1.16 3.99
N TYR A 78 9.43 -0.28 3.14
CA TYR A 78 9.11 -0.57 1.75
C TYR A 78 10.35 -0.98 0.95
N LEU A 79 11.45 -0.24 1.10
CA LEU A 79 12.74 -0.58 0.48
C LEU A 79 13.29 -1.92 0.99
N HIS A 80 13.19 -2.17 2.30
CA HIS A 80 13.62 -3.41 2.92
C HIS A 80 12.77 -4.61 2.45
N ASP A 81 11.45 -4.48 2.45
CA ASP A 81 10.53 -5.57 2.09
C ASP A 81 10.69 -5.97 0.62
N LEU A 82 10.89 -4.99 -0.26
CA LEU A 82 11.16 -5.22 -1.68
C LEU A 82 12.62 -5.53 -2.00
N GLN A 83 13.54 -5.39 -1.04
CA GLN A 83 15.00 -5.51 -1.25
C GLN A 83 15.51 -4.62 -2.39
N LEU A 84 15.11 -3.34 -2.36
CA LEU A 84 15.44 -2.36 -3.39
C LEU A 84 16.11 -1.13 -2.78
N THR A 85 16.87 -0.43 -3.62
CA THR A 85 17.42 0.88 -3.28
C THR A 85 16.48 1.98 -3.75
N LYS A 86 16.61 3.17 -3.17
CA LYS A 86 15.74 4.33 -3.47
C LYS A 86 15.85 4.84 -4.91
N ASP A 87 16.91 4.51 -5.62
CA ASP A 87 17.15 4.89 -7.03
C ASP A 87 16.77 3.80 -8.04
N ALA A 88 16.23 2.66 -7.58
CA ALA A 88 15.95 1.47 -8.40
C ALA A 88 15.04 1.74 -9.62
N PHE A 89 14.19 2.75 -9.53
CA PHE A 89 13.17 3.05 -10.56
C PHE A 89 13.24 4.49 -11.08
N ARG A 90 14.38 5.16 -10.94
CA ARG A 90 14.59 6.53 -11.43
C ARG A 90 14.22 6.68 -12.90
N GLY A 91 13.33 7.63 -13.21
CA GLY A 91 12.85 7.91 -14.57
C GLY A 91 11.81 6.92 -15.09
N LEU A 92 11.36 5.94 -14.29
CA LEU A 92 10.37 4.95 -14.69
C LEU A 92 8.98 5.30 -14.15
N LYS A 93 7.93 4.86 -14.89
CA LYS A 93 6.54 4.91 -14.42
C LYS A 93 6.27 3.70 -13.52
N VAL A 94 5.92 3.99 -12.28
CA VAL A 94 5.68 2.98 -11.24
C VAL A 94 4.22 3.02 -10.81
N LEU A 95 3.53 1.89 -10.88
CA LEU A 95 2.22 1.69 -10.27
C LEU A 95 2.38 1.00 -8.93
N ASP A 96 1.81 1.59 -7.88
CA ASP A 96 1.67 1.00 -6.56
C ASP A 96 0.22 0.56 -6.35
N VAL A 97 -0.03 -0.75 -6.35
CA VAL A 97 -1.36 -1.36 -6.25
C VAL A 97 -1.69 -1.64 -4.79
N GLY A 98 -2.77 -1.02 -4.30
CA GLY A 98 -3.13 -1.03 -2.89
C GLY A 98 -2.18 -0.13 -2.10
N SER A 99 -2.01 1.11 -2.57
CA SER A 99 -1.05 2.07 -1.98
C SER A 99 -1.40 2.51 -0.57
N GLY A 100 -2.63 2.31 -0.14
CA GLY A 100 -3.15 2.87 1.11
C GLY A 100 -3.14 4.40 1.13
N PRO A 101 -3.32 5.01 2.32
CA PRO A 101 -3.38 6.46 2.46
C PRO A 101 -2.02 7.17 2.40
N ILE A 102 -0.92 6.43 2.58
CA ILE A 102 0.45 6.96 2.50
C ILE A 102 1.15 6.27 1.33
N PRO A 103 1.41 6.99 0.21
CA PRO A 103 1.99 6.40 -0.99
C PRO A 103 3.46 6.02 -0.76
N SER A 104 3.69 4.84 -0.20
CA SER A 104 5.03 4.38 0.21
C SER A 104 6.03 4.25 -0.94
N ALA A 105 5.54 4.06 -2.18
CA ALA A 105 6.37 4.05 -3.39
C ALA A 105 7.09 5.39 -3.65
N THR A 106 6.72 6.48 -2.97
CA THR A 106 7.48 7.76 -3.00
C THR A 106 8.90 7.64 -2.45
N CYS A 107 9.24 6.51 -1.81
CA CYS A 107 10.62 6.19 -1.44
C CYS A 107 11.55 6.00 -2.64
N PHE A 108 11.02 5.77 -3.85
CA PHE A 108 11.80 5.63 -5.08
C PHE A 108 12.06 7.01 -5.72
N GLU A 109 13.25 7.55 -5.47
CA GLU A 109 13.65 8.87 -5.91
C GLU A 109 13.65 9.02 -7.44
N GLY A 110 12.91 10.02 -7.94
CA GLY A 110 12.85 10.34 -9.36
C GLY A 110 12.03 9.36 -10.20
N ALA A 111 11.23 8.51 -9.58
CA ALA A 111 10.21 7.70 -10.25
C ALA A 111 8.92 8.52 -10.45
N ASP A 112 8.17 8.21 -11.52
CA ASP A 112 6.83 8.75 -11.80
C ASP A 112 5.78 7.83 -11.15
N ILE A 113 5.26 8.23 -9.96
CA ILE A 113 4.48 7.35 -9.08
C ILE A 113 2.99 7.50 -9.30
N TYR A 114 2.34 6.37 -9.54
CA TYR A 114 0.89 6.20 -9.61
C TYR A 114 0.45 5.34 -8.42
N ALA A 115 -0.39 5.90 -7.55
CA ALA A 115 -0.90 5.26 -6.34
C ALA A 115 -2.36 4.84 -6.58
N LEU A 116 -2.61 3.55 -6.71
CA LEU A 116 -3.93 2.98 -6.96
C LEU A 116 -4.48 2.39 -5.66
N ASP A 117 -5.67 2.87 -5.26
CA ASP A 117 -6.37 2.34 -4.10
C ASP A 117 -7.89 2.60 -4.24
N PRO A 118 -8.78 1.63 -3.94
CA PRO A 118 -10.22 1.82 -4.05
C PRO A 118 -10.80 2.80 -3.03
N LEU A 119 -10.04 3.17 -1.99
CA LEU A 119 -10.44 4.10 -0.94
C LEU A 119 -9.71 5.45 -1.03
N ALA A 120 -8.97 5.70 -2.12
CA ALA A 120 -8.11 6.86 -2.25
C ALA A 120 -8.81 8.20 -1.95
N GLU A 121 -10.06 8.40 -2.39
CA GLU A 121 -10.81 9.63 -2.09
C GLU A 121 -11.36 9.69 -0.66
N PHE A 122 -11.56 8.54 -0.01
CA PHE A 122 -12.08 8.49 1.35
C PHE A 122 -11.03 8.79 2.41
N TYR A 123 -9.75 8.56 2.13
CA TYR A 123 -8.67 8.80 3.08
C TYR A 123 -8.57 10.26 3.51
N GLU A 124 -8.86 11.22 2.64
CA GLU A 124 -8.90 12.64 3.03
C GLU A 124 -9.96 12.93 4.09
N SER A 125 -11.09 12.23 4.04
CA SER A 125 -12.19 12.41 4.99
C SER A 125 -11.86 11.92 6.41
N ILE A 126 -10.90 11.02 6.56
CA ILE A 126 -10.42 10.52 7.85
C ILE A 126 -9.09 11.18 8.27
N GLY A 127 -8.63 12.19 7.54
CA GLY A 127 -7.52 13.05 7.93
C GLY A 127 -6.20 12.85 7.20
N TYR A 128 -6.12 11.92 6.22
CA TYR A 128 -4.94 11.80 5.37
C TYR A 128 -4.99 12.82 4.23
N SER A 129 -3.99 13.69 4.17
CA SER A 129 -3.89 14.70 3.11
C SER A 129 -3.00 14.23 1.97
N ARG A 130 -3.42 14.49 0.73
CA ARG A 130 -2.58 14.31 -0.46
C ARG A 130 -1.59 15.46 -0.67
N THR A 131 -1.82 16.60 -0.03
CA THR A 131 -0.98 17.81 -0.17
C THR A 131 0.53 17.55 0.02
N PRO A 132 0.98 16.65 0.92
CA PRO A 132 2.40 16.35 1.08
C PRO A 132 3.04 15.60 -0.09
N PHE A 133 2.23 15.09 -1.02
CA PHE A 133 2.67 14.24 -2.14
C PHE A 133 2.23 14.82 -3.50
N PRO A 134 2.66 16.06 -3.85
CA PRO A 134 2.15 16.78 -5.03
C PRO A 134 2.47 16.11 -6.36
N ASP A 135 3.53 15.31 -6.41
CA ASP A 135 4.01 14.63 -7.62
C ASP A 135 3.44 13.20 -7.78
N VAL A 136 2.53 12.77 -6.88
CA VAL A 136 1.90 11.45 -6.95
C VAL A 136 0.58 11.52 -7.69
N HIS A 137 0.41 10.62 -8.67
CA HIS A 137 -0.85 10.43 -9.38
C HIS A 137 -1.76 9.48 -8.61
N PHE A 138 -2.62 10.02 -7.75
CA PHE A 138 -3.61 9.23 -7.02
C PHE A 138 -4.74 8.78 -7.94
N CYS A 139 -5.08 7.50 -7.87
CA CYS A 139 -6.13 6.87 -8.66
C CYS A 139 -7.07 6.07 -7.77
N GLU A 140 -8.35 6.47 -7.71
CA GLU A 140 -9.39 5.66 -7.06
C GLU A 140 -9.92 4.62 -8.04
N ALA A 141 -9.48 3.39 -7.87
CA ALA A 141 -10.01 2.25 -8.62
C ALA A 141 -9.71 0.93 -7.92
N LYS A 142 -10.51 -0.09 -8.20
CA LYS A 142 -10.21 -1.47 -7.83
C LYS A 142 -9.10 -2.03 -8.72
N ALA A 143 -8.25 -2.87 -8.14
CA ALA A 143 -7.18 -3.55 -8.86
C ALA A 143 -7.68 -4.52 -9.93
N GLU A 144 -8.90 -5.01 -9.81
CA GLU A 144 -9.60 -5.86 -10.78
C GLU A 144 -10.02 -5.12 -12.06
N LYS A 145 -9.99 -3.77 -12.03
CA LYS A 145 -10.37 -2.96 -13.20
C LYS A 145 -9.62 -1.62 -13.16
N MET A 146 -8.38 -1.64 -13.60
CA MET A 146 -7.51 -0.46 -13.59
C MET A 146 -7.80 0.48 -14.77
N PRO A 147 -7.95 1.80 -14.55
CA PRO A 147 -8.27 2.78 -15.60
C PRO A 147 -7.05 3.21 -16.43
N PHE A 148 -6.13 2.27 -16.67
CA PHE A 148 -4.91 2.51 -17.44
C PHE A 148 -4.91 1.72 -18.72
N SER A 149 -4.22 2.24 -19.75
CA SER A 149 -3.97 1.54 -21.01
C SER A 149 -3.10 0.29 -20.78
N SER A 150 -3.22 -0.70 -21.64
CA SER A 150 -2.28 -1.82 -21.66
C SER A 150 -0.86 -1.31 -21.86
N HIS A 151 0.11 -1.95 -21.21
CA HIS A 151 1.54 -1.67 -21.34
C HIS A 151 1.92 -0.21 -20.99
N PHE A 152 1.28 0.35 -19.96
CA PHE A 152 1.51 1.75 -19.55
C PHE A 152 2.67 1.89 -18.57
N PHE A 153 2.85 0.92 -17.66
CA PHE A 153 3.84 1.00 -16.58
C PHE A 153 5.12 0.23 -16.88
N ASP A 154 6.25 0.83 -16.49
CA ASP A 154 7.56 0.17 -16.51
C ASP A 154 7.70 -0.78 -15.32
N VAL A 155 7.06 -0.43 -14.20
CA VAL A 155 7.10 -1.16 -12.94
C VAL A 155 5.70 -1.24 -12.34
N VAL A 156 5.34 -2.41 -11.80
CA VAL A 156 4.17 -2.56 -10.91
C VAL A 156 4.65 -3.13 -9.57
N LEU A 157 4.18 -2.52 -8.50
CA LEU A 157 4.43 -2.93 -7.11
C LEU A 157 3.12 -3.26 -6.42
N SER A 158 3.14 -4.21 -5.48
CA SER A 158 2.07 -4.41 -4.50
C SER A 158 2.70 -4.93 -3.21
N VAL A 159 2.50 -4.23 -2.11
CA VAL A 159 3.10 -4.57 -0.82
C VAL A 159 2.04 -4.72 0.24
N ASN A 160 1.81 -5.97 0.67
CA ASN A 160 0.81 -6.33 1.69
C ASN A 160 -0.59 -5.77 1.35
N ALA A 161 -1.06 -6.02 0.11
CA ALA A 161 -2.33 -5.49 -0.38
C ALA A 161 -3.06 -6.44 -1.34
N ILE A 162 -2.37 -7.38 -1.96
CA ILE A 162 -2.96 -8.24 -2.99
C ILE A 162 -3.93 -9.30 -2.40
N ASP A 163 -3.83 -9.59 -1.14
CA ASP A 163 -4.70 -10.46 -0.36
C ASP A 163 -6.02 -9.78 0.06
N HIS A 164 -6.08 -8.46 -0.07
CA HIS A 164 -7.29 -7.65 0.16
C HIS A 164 -8.23 -7.53 -1.04
N VAL A 165 -7.84 -7.95 -2.25
CA VAL A 165 -8.68 -7.81 -3.45
C VAL A 165 -9.90 -8.75 -3.40
N ASP A 166 -10.92 -8.49 -4.23
CA ASP A 166 -12.10 -9.33 -4.29
C ASP A 166 -11.90 -10.52 -5.26
N ASP A 167 -11.11 -10.31 -6.34
CA ASP A 167 -10.76 -11.33 -7.34
C ASP A 167 -9.27 -11.26 -7.67
N PHE A 168 -8.51 -12.20 -7.12
CA PHE A 168 -7.06 -12.26 -7.30
C PHE A 168 -6.65 -12.53 -8.75
N GLU A 169 -7.34 -13.45 -9.42
CA GLU A 169 -7.05 -13.86 -10.79
C GLU A 169 -7.31 -12.71 -11.77
N GLN A 170 -8.41 -11.99 -11.58
CA GLN A 170 -8.71 -10.79 -12.35
C GLN A 170 -7.70 -9.67 -12.08
N THR A 171 -7.30 -9.48 -10.82
CA THR A 171 -6.25 -8.51 -10.45
C THR A 171 -4.92 -8.85 -11.11
N ALA A 172 -4.52 -10.12 -11.10
CA ALA A 172 -3.29 -10.56 -11.77
C ALA A 172 -3.33 -10.33 -13.29
N ALA A 173 -4.50 -10.56 -13.91
CA ALA A 173 -4.72 -10.27 -15.33
C ALA A 173 -4.57 -8.75 -15.63
N GLU A 174 -5.15 -7.89 -14.79
CA GLU A 174 -5.04 -6.43 -14.92
C GLU A 174 -3.61 -5.94 -14.71
N ILE A 175 -2.91 -6.41 -13.66
CA ILE A 175 -1.49 -6.12 -13.44
C ILE A 175 -0.67 -6.50 -14.69
N SER A 176 -0.89 -7.72 -15.20
CA SER A 176 -0.19 -8.19 -16.41
C SER A 176 -0.51 -7.35 -17.64
N ARG A 177 -1.76 -6.87 -17.76
CA ARG A 177 -2.22 -6.03 -18.87
C ARG A 177 -1.57 -4.65 -18.86
N VAL A 178 -1.50 -4.01 -17.69
CA VAL A 178 -0.96 -2.64 -17.58
C VAL A 178 0.57 -2.59 -17.56
N LEU A 179 1.23 -3.70 -17.22
CA LEU A 179 2.68 -3.82 -17.23
C LEU A 179 3.19 -3.91 -18.66
N LYS A 180 4.24 -3.17 -18.98
CA LYS A 180 4.92 -3.25 -20.29
C LYS A 180 5.53 -4.64 -20.51
N PRO A 181 5.63 -5.10 -21.76
CA PRO A 181 6.44 -6.27 -22.07
C PRO A 181 7.87 -6.09 -21.56
N GLY A 182 8.34 -7.04 -20.74
CA GLY A 182 9.64 -6.92 -20.06
C GLY A 182 9.69 -5.94 -18.90
N GLY A 183 8.56 -5.40 -18.49
CA GLY A 183 8.43 -4.55 -17.32
C GLY A 183 8.71 -5.32 -16.03
N LYS A 184 8.95 -4.58 -14.95
CA LYS A 184 9.30 -5.10 -13.64
C LYS A 184 8.07 -5.28 -12.77
N LEU A 185 7.90 -6.45 -12.16
CA LEU A 185 6.87 -6.73 -11.16
C LEU A 185 7.54 -7.14 -9.85
N ALA A 186 7.17 -6.49 -8.76
CA ALA A 186 7.57 -6.90 -7.40
C ALA A 186 6.36 -6.88 -6.47
N MET A 187 6.15 -7.97 -5.74
CA MET A 187 5.06 -8.12 -4.79
C MET A 187 5.59 -8.70 -3.47
N HIS A 188 5.23 -8.07 -2.37
CA HIS A 188 5.44 -8.61 -1.03
C HIS A 188 4.09 -9.12 -0.52
N VAL A 189 3.90 -10.43 -0.61
CA VAL A 189 2.60 -11.09 -0.39
C VAL A 189 2.57 -11.71 0.99
N HIS A 190 1.48 -11.49 1.72
CA HIS A 190 1.21 -12.13 3.00
C HIS A 190 0.46 -13.45 2.77
N TYR A 191 1.01 -14.55 3.27
CA TYR A 191 0.35 -15.87 3.29
C TYR A 191 -0.17 -16.13 4.68
N HIS A 192 -1.49 -16.17 4.81
CA HIS A 192 -2.21 -16.30 6.08
C HIS A 192 -3.57 -16.96 5.84
N PRO A 193 -4.24 -17.48 6.88
CA PRO A 193 -5.64 -17.87 6.80
C PRO A 193 -6.54 -16.65 6.52
N ALA A 194 -7.65 -16.86 5.81
CA ALA A 194 -8.58 -15.77 5.47
C ALA A 194 -9.10 -15.05 6.72
N THR A 195 -9.14 -13.70 6.62
CA THR A 195 -9.70 -12.80 7.64
C THR A 195 -10.85 -11.98 7.04
N GLU A 196 -11.53 -11.16 7.86
CA GLU A 196 -12.59 -10.28 7.40
C GLU A 196 -12.09 -9.23 6.39
N CYS A 197 -10.89 -8.67 6.61
CA CYS A 197 -10.29 -7.64 5.76
C CYS A 197 -9.41 -8.24 4.65
N GLU A 198 -8.86 -9.42 4.87
CA GLU A 198 -7.93 -10.13 3.98
C GLU A 198 -8.55 -11.50 3.62
N PRO A 199 -9.53 -11.54 2.69
CA PRO A 199 -10.34 -12.75 2.47
C PRO A 199 -9.63 -13.84 1.66
N LEU A 200 -8.45 -13.58 1.12
CA LEU A 200 -7.78 -14.46 0.20
C LEU A 200 -6.63 -15.24 0.87
N GLU A 201 -6.79 -16.55 0.91
CA GLU A 201 -5.67 -17.44 1.22
C GLU A 201 -4.80 -17.63 -0.03
N LEU A 202 -3.60 -17.08 0.00
CA LEU A 202 -2.63 -17.16 -1.09
C LEU A 202 -1.54 -18.20 -0.78
N ASN A 203 -0.97 -18.75 -1.84
CA ASN A 203 0.15 -19.67 -1.79
C ASN A 203 0.96 -19.60 -3.09
N ASP A 204 2.15 -20.22 -3.10
CA ASP A 204 3.03 -20.22 -4.26
C ASP A 204 2.38 -20.71 -5.55
N SER A 205 1.58 -21.77 -5.47
CA SER A 205 0.95 -22.34 -6.66
C SER A 205 -0.04 -21.36 -7.27
N ARG A 206 -0.88 -20.73 -6.45
CA ARG A 206 -1.88 -19.76 -6.90
C ARG A 206 -1.20 -18.51 -7.49
N VAL A 207 -0.23 -17.92 -6.79
CA VAL A 207 0.52 -16.76 -7.27
C VAL A 207 1.25 -17.07 -8.57
N ARG A 208 1.98 -18.19 -8.66
CA ARG A 208 2.68 -18.62 -9.86
C ARG A 208 1.76 -18.80 -11.06
N THR A 209 0.60 -19.42 -10.85
CA THR A 209 -0.40 -19.68 -11.91
C THR A 209 -0.97 -18.36 -12.42
N ALA A 210 -1.40 -17.48 -11.53
CA ALA A 210 -2.01 -16.19 -11.89
C ALA A 210 -1.06 -15.28 -12.67
N PHE A 211 0.22 -15.28 -12.34
CA PHE A 211 1.26 -14.47 -13.01
C PHE A 211 2.13 -15.26 -14.00
N SER A 212 1.64 -16.37 -14.52
CA SER A 212 2.39 -17.23 -15.49
C SER A 212 2.79 -16.51 -16.77
N SER A 213 2.09 -15.44 -17.16
CA SER A 213 2.41 -14.56 -18.30
C SER A 213 3.61 -13.64 -18.03
N VAL A 214 3.94 -13.38 -16.76
CA VAL A 214 5.06 -12.49 -16.39
C VAL A 214 6.35 -13.31 -16.34
N LYS A 215 7.17 -13.16 -17.39
CA LYS A 215 8.40 -13.94 -17.54
C LYS A 215 9.37 -13.72 -16.38
N GLY A 216 9.84 -14.80 -15.78
CA GLY A 216 10.83 -14.77 -14.70
C GLY A 216 10.26 -14.44 -13.32
N PHE A 217 8.95 -14.25 -13.18
CA PHE A 217 8.33 -13.96 -11.90
C PHE A 217 8.38 -15.18 -10.97
N ALA A 218 9.07 -15.04 -9.84
CA ALA A 218 9.34 -16.14 -8.92
C ALA A 218 9.52 -15.63 -7.47
N PRO A 219 9.30 -16.49 -6.46
CA PRO A 219 9.59 -16.13 -5.08
C PRO A 219 11.11 -16.05 -4.88
N CYS A 220 11.59 -15.00 -4.22
CA CYS A 220 13.02 -14.77 -4.00
C CYS A 220 13.39 -14.61 -2.51
N ARG A 221 12.43 -14.33 -1.64
CA ARG A 221 12.64 -14.23 -0.18
C ARG A 221 11.39 -14.61 0.58
N ARG A 222 11.59 -15.28 1.73
CA ARG A 222 10.53 -15.57 2.71
C ARG A 222 10.94 -15.02 4.08
N SER A 223 9.95 -14.53 4.83
CA SER A 223 10.14 -14.11 6.21
C SER A 223 8.88 -14.46 7.01
N GLN A 224 9.05 -14.91 8.25
CA GLN A 224 7.92 -15.17 9.13
C GLN A 224 7.24 -13.85 9.53
N CYS A 225 5.90 -13.89 9.61
CA CYS A 225 5.14 -12.79 10.16
C CYS A 225 5.40 -12.71 11.67
N SER A 226 5.89 -11.57 12.15
CA SER A 226 6.23 -11.39 13.57
C SER A 226 5.01 -11.14 14.46
N PHE A 227 3.81 -11.06 13.89
CA PHE A 227 2.56 -10.75 14.61
C PHE A 227 1.80 -12.00 15.06
N THR A 228 2.15 -13.18 14.56
CA THR A 228 1.40 -14.43 14.77
C THR A 228 2.34 -15.57 15.16
N ASN A 229 2.81 -15.57 16.42
CA ASN A 229 3.75 -16.60 16.89
C ASN A 229 3.12 -18.00 17.09
N ASP A 230 1.78 -18.12 17.07
CA ASP A 230 1.05 -19.35 17.45
C ASP A 230 0.03 -19.85 16.40
N VAL A 231 0.01 -19.27 15.18
CA VAL A 231 -0.92 -19.68 14.11
C VAL A 231 -0.32 -20.84 13.30
N LEU A 232 -1.08 -21.88 13.08
CA LEU A 232 -0.72 -23.02 12.22
C LEU A 232 -1.69 -23.12 11.01
N PRO A 233 -1.21 -23.07 9.75
CA PRO A 233 0.21 -22.91 9.36
C PRO A 233 0.77 -21.54 9.72
N PRO A 234 2.10 -21.44 9.93
CA PRO A 234 2.72 -20.17 10.26
C PRO A 234 2.51 -19.17 9.10
N GLU A 235 2.08 -17.97 9.46
CA GLU A 235 1.97 -16.88 8.49
C GLU A 235 3.35 -16.45 8.02
N GLU A 236 3.47 -16.21 6.73
CA GLU A 236 4.72 -15.78 6.12
C GLU A 236 4.53 -14.66 5.10
N PHE A 237 5.54 -13.80 4.97
CA PHE A 237 5.66 -12.87 3.87
C PHE A 237 6.58 -13.46 2.79
N VAL A 238 6.14 -13.40 1.55
CA VAL A 238 6.90 -13.87 0.39
C VAL A 238 7.12 -12.74 -0.59
N LEU A 239 8.39 -12.40 -0.82
CA LEU A 239 8.76 -11.47 -1.89
C LEU A 239 8.82 -12.21 -3.21
N TRP A 240 7.98 -11.79 -4.15
CA TRP A 240 7.94 -12.22 -5.53
C TRP A 240 8.44 -11.12 -6.46
N ARG A 241 9.30 -11.43 -7.41
CA ARG A 241 9.73 -10.48 -8.43
C ARG A 241 10.29 -11.17 -9.68
N ASN A 242 10.44 -10.41 -10.78
CA ASN A 242 10.95 -10.89 -12.06
C ASN A 242 12.27 -10.23 -12.50
N PHE A 243 12.96 -9.54 -11.60
CA PHE A 243 14.22 -8.82 -11.90
C PHE A 243 15.22 -8.91 -10.74
#